data_d41c5d5b1a52a92df0d561505ea15c5e
#
_entry.id   d41c5d5b1a52a92df0d561505ea15c5e
#
_cell.length_a   1.000
_cell.length_b   1.000
_cell.length_c   1.000
_cell.angle_alpha   90.00
_cell.angle_beta   90.00
_cell.angle_gamma   90.00
#
_symmetry.space_group_name_H-M   'P 1'
#
loop_
_entity.id
_entity.type
_entity.pdbx_description
1 polymer ?
#
loop_
_entity_poly.entity_id
_entity_poly.type
_entity_poly.pdbx_seq_one_letter_code
_entity_poly.pdbx_strand_id
1 'polypeptide(L)'
;MLTQDRRFQDIKVGDKLTPLSKEIGIARMMAYGAATWDFIRLHYDADYARGNGFEAPFVDGQMMGGFLAQHVQDWAGVGAFLRKLAFRNRVMAYPGDSLTCYGVVTKVDATNEGGIVECDLWIENQRGEKVVDSANALVRFQL
;
A
#
# COMPACT_ATOMS: atom_id res chain seq x y z
N MET A 1 1.94 -12.97 8.53
CA MET A 1 1.74 -14.39 8.22
C MET A 1 1.49 -14.48 6.74
N LEU A 2 2.40 -15.06 5.96
CA LEU A 2 2.20 -15.23 4.52
C LEU A 2 1.00 -16.16 4.35
N THR A 3 -0.05 -15.62 3.76
CA THR A 3 -1.22 -16.38 3.36
C THR A 3 -0.81 -17.37 2.26
N GLN A 4 -1.50 -18.48 2.18
CA GLN A 4 -1.31 -19.54 1.19
C GLN A 4 -1.08 -18.95 -0.21
N ASP A 5 -0.07 -19.46 -0.95
CA ASP A 5 0.18 -19.08 -2.33
C ASP A 5 -1.10 -19.19 -3.17
N ARG A 6 -1.50 -18.09 -3.79
CA ARG A 6 -2.61 -18.11 -4.72
C ARG A 6 -2.17 -18.73 -6.04
N ARG A 7 -3.01 -19.61 -6.55
CA ARG A 7 -2.82 -20.13 -7.89
C ARG A 7 -3.54 -19.23 -8.88
N PHE A 8 -2.87 -18.87 -9.96
CA PHE A 8 -3.40 -18.00 -11.00
C PHE A 8 -4.82 -18.42 -11.48
N GLN A 9 -5.03 -19.72 -11.67
CA GLN A 9 -6.28 -20.29 -12.17
C GLN A 9 -7.48 -20.08 -11.26
N ASP A 10 -7.26 -19.76 -9.98
CA ASP A 10 -8.33 -19.52 -9.00
C ASP A 10 -8.73 -18.04 -8.91
N ILE A 11 -8.00 -17.13 -9.60
CA ILE A 11 -8.22 -15.69 -9.54
C ILE A 11 -9.25 -15.26 -10.58
N LYS A 12 -10.19 -14.41 -10.15
CA LYS A 12 -11.26 -13.89 -11.01
C LYS A 12 -11.36 -12.37 -10.90
N VAL A 13 -11.82 -11.74 -11.98
CA VAL A 13 -12.21 -10.32 -11.94
C VAL A 13 -13.31 -10.14 -10.89
N GLY A 14 -13.16 -9.12 -10.06
CA GLY A 14 -14.06 -8.84 -8.94
C GLY A 14 -13.61 -9.45 -7.61
N ASP A 15 -12.60 -10.32 -7.58
CA ASP A 15 -12.02 -10.82 -6.34
C ASP A 15 -11.47 -9.66 -5.50
N LYS A 16 -11.81 -9.64 -4.21
CA LYS A 16 -11.30 -8.64 -3.28
C LYS A 16 -10.01 -9.13 -2.65
N LEU A 17 -9.04 -8.23 -2.55
CA LEU A 17 -7.83 -8.47 -1.78
C LEU A 17 -8.16 -8.43 -0.28
N THR A 18 -7.54 -9.32 0.50
CA THR A 18 -7.69 -9.31 1.95
C THR A 18 -7.20 -7.97 2.52
N PRO A 19 -8.03 -7.20 3.23
CA PRO A 19 -7.61 -5.89 3.73
C PRO A 19 -6.37 -5.95 4.63
N LEU A 20 -5.49 -4.96 4.51
CA LEU A 20 -4.30 -4.81 5.34
C LEU A 20 -4.41 -3.52 6.16
N SER A 21 -4.52 -3.63 7.49
CA SER A 21 -4.60 -2.48 8.39
C SER A 21 -3.26 -2.17 9.07
N LYS A 22 -2.97 -0.89 9.23
CA LYS A 22 -1.75 -0.36 9.85
C LYS A 22 -2.09 0.77 10.82
N GLU A 23 -1.71 0.62 12.07
CA GLU A 23 -1.72 1.71 13.04
C GLU A 23 -0.50 2.61 12.80
N ILE A 24 -0.72 3.90 12.66
CA ILE A 24 0.32 4.88 12.39
C ILE A 24 0.78 5.54 13.69
N GLY A 25 2.05 5.41 13.97
CA GLY A 25 2.70 6.08 15.09
C GLY A 25 4.05 6.65 14.67
N ILE A 26 4.54 7.64 15.42
CA ILE A 26 5.81 8.31 15.12
C ILE A 26 6.98 7.32 15.04
N ALA A 27 7.00 6.31 15.89
CA ALA A 27 8.05 5.30 15.89
C ALA A 27 8.08 4.49 14.57
N ARG A 28 6.90 4.14 14.03
CA ARG A 28 6.79 3.47 12.72
C ARG A 28 7.26 4.37 11.59
N MET A 29 6.90 5.65 11.63
CA MET A 29 7.33 6.64 10.63
C MET A 29 8.84 6.84 10.67
N MET A 30 9.44 6.93 11.87
CA MET A 30 10.89 7.03 12.04
C MET A 30 11.61 5.76 11.59
N ALA A 31 11.06 4.57 11.88
CA ALA A 31 11.64 3.30 11.42
C ALA A 31 11.65 3.21 9.88
N TYR A 32 10.59 3.69 9.22
CA TYR A 32 10.53 3.76 7.77
C TYR A 32 11.59 4.73 7.22
N GLY A 33 11.67 5.93 7.77
CA GLY A 33 12.68 6.93 7.38
C GLY A 33 14.11 6.40 7.54
N ALA A 34 14.39 5.68 8.63
CA ALA A 34 15.68 5.05 8.84
C ALA A 34 15.98 3.94 7.83
N ALA A 35 14.99 3.10 7.51
CA ALA A 35 15.14 2.00 6.56
C ALA A 35 15.34 2.47 5.11
N THR A 36 14.74 3.61 4.74
CA THR A 36 14.83 4.20 3.40
C THR A 36 15.88 5.32 3.29
N TRP A 37 16.54 5.64 4.40
CA TRP A 37 17.47 6.77 4.50
C TRP A 37 16.81 8.12 4.16
N ASP A 38 15.52 8.24 4.46
CA ASP A 38 14.75 9.47 4.27
C ASP A 38 14.52 10.17 5.61
N PHE A 39 15.37 11.15 5.90
CA PHE A 39 15.35 11.92 7.14
C PHE A 39 14.73 13.31 6.95
N ILE A 40 13.73 13.45 6.10
CA ILE A 40 12.99 14.69 5.92
C ILE A 40 12.26 15.03 7.23
N ARG A 41 12.58 16.18 7.81
CA ARG A 41 12.10 16.61 9.13
C ARG A 41 10.57 16.70 9.23
N LEU A 42 9.88 16.92 8.12
CA LEU A 42 8.42 16.95 8.06
C LEU A 42 7.77 15.62 8.53
N HIS A 43 8.52 14.52 8.53
CA HIS A 43 8.00 13.20 8.90
C HIS A 43 8.26 12.81 10.36
N TYR A 44 9.01 13.63 11.15
CA TYR A 44 9.30 13.31 12.55
C TYR A 44 9.43 14.50 13.50
N ASP A 45 9.65 15.72 13.00
CA ASP A 45 9.90 16.91 13.81
C ASP A 45 8.63 17.77 13.86
N ALA A 46 7.96 17.75 15.02
CA ALA A 46 6.68 18.44 15.20
C ALA A 46 6.80 19.97 15.09
N ASP A 47 7.86 20.56 15.62
CA ASP A 47 8.04 22.02 15.57
C ASP A 47 8.38 22.47 14.15
N TYR A 48 9.18 21.68 13.44
CA TYR A 48 9.50 21.94 12.04
C TYR A 48 8.25 21.80 11.15
N ALA A 49 7.44 20.75 11.34
CA ALA A 49 6.20 20.56 10.59
C ALA A 49 5.24 21.73 10.80
N ARG A 50 5.00 22.15 12.07
CA ARG A 50 4.14 23.30 12.39
C ARG A 50 4.69 24.61 11.82
N GLY A 51 5.99 24.83 11.88
CA GLY A 51 6.65 26.00 11.28
C GLY A 51 6.51 26.07 9.76
N ASN A 52 6.20 24.95 9.09
CA ASN A 52 5.92 24.86 7.66
C ASN A 52 4.42 24.78 7.33
N GLY A 53 3.53 25.03 8.29
CA GLY A 53 2.09 25.12 8.07
C GLY A 53 1.33 23.79 8.15
N PHE A 54 1.95 22.73 8.66
CA PHE A 54 1.31 21.44 8.91
C PHE A 54 0.90 21.33 10.38
N GLU A 55 -0.16 20.57 10.66
CA GLU A 55 -0.63 20.42 12.05
C GLU A 55 0.32 19.53 12.89
N ALA A 56 0.96 18.57 12.26
CA ALA A 56 1.86 17.59 12.87
C ALA A 56 2.80 16.99 11.81
N PRO A 57 3.81 16.20 12.21
CA PRO A 57 4.52 15.34 11.27
C PRO A 57 3.53 14.42 10.56
N PHE A 58 3.67 14.29 9.26
CA PHE A 58 2.77 13.46 8.43
C PHE A 58 3.52 12.29 7.80
N VAL A 59 2.75 11.26 7.44
CA VAL A 59 3.28 10.03 6.86
C VAL A 59 3.95 10.32 5.52
N ASP A 60 5.15 9.78 5.32
CA ASP A 60 5.82 9.83 4.03
C ASP A 60 4.96 9.16 2.95
N GLY A 61 4.79 9.84 1.81
CA GLY A 61 4.02 9.33 0.68
C GLY A 61 4.54 8.00 0.14
N GLN A 62 5.85 7.76 0.19
CA GLN A 62 6.46 6.49 -0.22
C GLN A 62 6.11 5.34 0.73
N MET A 63 5.90 5.63 2.01
CA MET A 63 5.46 4.64 2.99
C MET A 63 4.07 4.08 2.64
N MET A 64 3.16 4.92 2.08
CA MET A 64 1.88 4.47 1.54
C MET A 64 2.06 3.45 0.41
N GLY A 65 3.01 3.71 -0.49
CA GLY A 65 3.40 2.77 -1.55
C GLY A 65 3.91 1.44 -0.98
N GLY A 66 4.70 1.50 0.10
CA GLY A 66 5.16 0.32 0.83
C GLY A 66 4.01 -0.52 1.40
N PHE A 67 2.98 0.12 1.97
CA PHE A 67 1.79 -0.58 2.46
C PHE A 67 1.00 -1.25 1.33
N LEU A 68 0.83 -0.56 0.19
CA LEU A 68 0.17 -1.13 -0.98
C LEU A 68 0.96 -2.31 -1.57
N ALA A 69 2.29 -2.20 -1.64
CA ALA A 69 3.15 -3.28 -2.10
C ALA A 69 3.03 -4.51 -1.18
N GLN A 70 3.09 -4.31 0.13
CA GLN A 70 2.86 -5.38 1.10
C GLN A 70 1.47 -6.00 0.94
N HIS A 71 0.42 -5.19 0.85
CA HIS A 71 -0.96 -5.64 0.68
C HIS A 71 -1.11 -6.59 -0.52
N VAL A 72 -0.55 -6.21 -1.67
CA VAL A 72 -0.59 -7.02 -2.88
C VAL A 72 0.23 -8.31 -2.73
N GLN A 73 1.44 -8.22 -2.17
CA GLN A 73 2.31 -9.39 -1.98
C GLN A 73 1.73 -10.38 -0.98
N ASP A 74 1.15 -9.90 0.14
CA ASP A 74 0.50 -10.76 1.13
C ASP A 74 -0.72 -11.48 0.55
N TRP A 75 -1.46 -10.81 -0.36
CA TRP A 75 -2.59 -11.42 -1.06
C TRP A 75 -2.15 -12.41 -2.13
N ALA A 76 -1.14 -12.08 -2.92
CA ALA A 76 -0.71 -12.88 -4.08
C ALA A 76 0.14 -14.11 -3.67
N GLY A 77 0.93 -13.99 -2.59
CA GLY A 77 1.84 -15.04 -2.13
C GLY A 77 3.24 -14.97 -2.78
N VAL A 78 4.10 -15.90 -2.38
CA VAL A 78 5.53 -15.91 -2.79
C VAL A 78 5.75 -16.30 -4.25
N GLY A 79 4.81 -17.02 -4.86
CA GLY A 79 4.85 -17.41 -6.28
C GLY A 79 4.52 -16.28 -7.26
N ALA A 80 4.18 -15.09 -6.75
CA ALA A 80 3.80 -13.94 -7.56
C ALA A 80 4.85 -12.83 -7.51
N PHE A 81 4.92 -12.03 -8.56
CA PHE A 81 5.83 -10.90 -8.67
C PHE A 81 5.07 -9.61 -8.99
N LEU A 82 5.15 -8.63 -8.09
CA LEU A 82 4.61 -7.28 -8.31
C LEU A 82 5.48 -6.55 -9.34
N ARG A 83 4.99 -6.45 -10.57
CA ARG A 83 5.72 -5.86 -11.69
C ARG A 83 5.61 -4.34 -11.75
N LYS A 84 4.44 -3.81 -11.37
CA LYS A 84 4.17 -2.38 -11.41
C LYS A 84 3.22 -2.02 -10.28
N LEU A 85 3.52 -0.92 -9.63
CA LEU A 85 2.63 -0.24 -8.69
C LEU A 85 2.66 1.25 -9.01
N ALA A 86 1.49 1.82 -9.24
CA ALA A 86 1.31 3.26 -9.39
C ALA A 86 0.25 3.73 -8.39
N PHE A 87 0.47 4.87 -7.75
CA PHE A 87 -0.47 5.40 -6.77
C PHE A 87 -0.36 6.92 -6.68
N ARG A 88 -1.40 7.54 -6.11
CA ARG A 88 -1.43 8.98 -5.86
C ARG A 88 -1.95 9.23 -4.45
N ASN A 89 -1.14 9.93 -3.65
CA ASN A 89 -1.55 10.42 -2.34
C ASN A 89 -2.56 11.57 -2.51
N ARG A 90 -3.60 11.62 -1.69
CA ARG A 90 -4.67 12.62 -1.74
C ARG A 90 -4.79 13.42 -0.46
N VAL A 91 -4.90 12.72 0.65
CA VAL A 91 -5.06 13.30 1.98
C VAL A 91 -3.86 12.88 2.82
N MET A 92 -3.37 13.79 3.65
CA MET A 92 -2.30 13.48 4.59
C MET A 92 -2.79 12.53 5.67
N ALA A 93 -1.92 11.62 6.07
CA ALA A 93 -2.12 10.79 7.25
C ALA A 93 -1.13 11.20 8.33
N TYR A 94 -1.56 11.10 9.58
CA TYR A 94 -0.85 11.57 10.74
C TYR A 94 -0.65 10.46 11.79
N PRO A 95 0.29 10.63 12.73
CA PRO A 95 0.36 9.76 13.90
C PRO A 95 -0.99 9.71 14.63
N GLY A 96 -1.45 8.50 14.93
CA GLY A 96 -2.78 8.24 15.51
C GLY A 96 -3.82 7.78 14.51
N ASP A 97 -3.55 7.91 13.21
CA ASP A 97 -4.43 7.34 12.19
C ASP A 97 -4.27 5.81 12.09
N SER A 98 -5.38 5.15 11.80
CA SER A 98 -5.43 3.75 11.38
C SER A 98 -5.73 3.70 9.89
N LEU A 99 -4.81 3.12 9.12
CA LEU A 99 -4.90 3.05 7.66
C LEU A 99 -5.22 1.63 7.22
N THR A 100 -6.19 1.47 6.32
CA THR A 100 -6.54 0.17 5.75
C THR A 100 -6.41 0.20 4.24
N CYS A 101 -5.57 -0.71 3.71
CA CYS A 101 -5.43 -0.95 2.29
C CYS A 101 -6.53 -1.88 1.81
N TYR A 102 -7.15 -1.54 0.70
CA TYR A 102 -8.16 -2.33 0.00
C TYR A 102 -7.77 -2.53 -1.45
N GLY A 103 -8.32 -3.56 -2.07
CA GLY A 103 -8.10 -3.80 -3.49
C GLY A 103 -9.13 -4.74 -4.09
N VAL A 104 -9.25 -4.66 -5.41
CA VAL A 104 -10.11 -5.50 -6.23
C VAL A 104 -9.40 -5.87 -7.53
N VAL A 105 -9.53 -7.12 -7.96
CA VAL A 105 -9.02 -7.59 -9.24
C VAL A 105 -9.88 -7.01 -10.36
N THR A 106 -9.25 -6.31 -11.30
CA THR A 106 -9.93 -5.65 -12.42
C THR A 106 -9.68 -6.36 -13.76
N LYS A 107 -8.59 -7.12 -13.87
CA LYS A 107 -8.26 -7.84 -15.10
C LYS A 107 -7.45 -9.09 -14.82
N VAL A 108 -7.69 -10.15 -15.58
CA VAL A 108 -6.96 -11.42 -15.51
C VAL A 108 -6.66 -11.88 -16.95
N ASP A 109 -5.38 -11.92 -17.29
CA ASP A 109 -4.90 -12.34 -18.60
C ASP A 109 -4.00 -13.58 -18.47
N ALA A 110 -4.39 -14.69 -19.09
CA ALA A 110 -3.54 -15.88 -19.18
C ALA A 110 -2.40 -15.67 -20.17
N THR A 111 -1.23 -16.22 -19.82
CA THR A 111 -0.05 -16.26 -20.68
C THR A 111 0.46 -17.69 -20.80
N ASN A 112 1.39 -17.95 -21.72
CA ASN A 112 1.99 -19.28 -21.87
C ASN A 112 2.80 -19.75 -20.64
N GLU A 113 3.18 -18.81 -19.75
CA GLU A 113 4.04 -19.05 -18.59
C GLU A 113 3.35 -18.75 -17.25
N GLY A 114 2.01 -18.59 -17.26
CA GLY A 114 1.24 -18.26 -16.06
C GLY A 114 0.17 -17.22 -16.35
N GLY A 115 0.24 -16.05 -15.70
CA GLY A 115 -0.74 -15.00 -15.95
C GLY A 115 -0.35 -13.65 -15.38
N ILE A 116 -1.06 -12.64 -15.88
CA ILE A 116 -1.00 -11.26 -15.42
C ILE A 116 -2.33 -10.87 -14.81
N VAL A 117 -2.28 -10.30 -13.63
CA VAL A 117 -3.45 -9.79 -12.90
C VAL A 117 -3.27 -8.29 -12.67
N GLU A 118 -4.31 -7.51 -12.99
CA GLU A 118 -4.38 -6.10 -12.64
C GLU A 118 -5.34 -5.90 -11.48
N CYS A 119 -4.97 -5.04 -10.54
CA CYS A 119 -5.79 -4.70 -9.38
C CYS A 119 -5.90 -3.19 -9.24
N ASP A 120 -7.10 -2.71 -8.94
CA ASP A 120 -7.29 -1.38 -8.39
C ASP A 120 -7.15 -1.42 -6.88
N LEU A 121 -6.46 -0.43 -6.33
CA LEU A 121 -6.12 -0.35 -4.91
C LEU A 121 -6.46 1.04 -4.36
N TRP A 122 -6.72 1.11 -3.05
CA TRP A 122 -6.85 2.37 -2.32
C TRP A 122 -6.52 2.19 -0.84
N ILE A 123 -6.29 3.29 -0.14
CA ILE A 123 -6.09 3.32 1.31
C ILE A 123 -7.11 4.28 1.92
N GLU A 124 -7.79 3.84 2.97
CA GLU A 124 -8.70 4.64 3.77
C GLU A 124 -8.16 4.79 5.20
N ASN A 125 -8.43 5.95 5.80
CA ASN A 125 -8.22 6.12 7.24
C ASN A 125 -9.47 5.70 8.04
N GLN A 126 -9.41 5.76 9.37
CA GLN A 126 -10.52 5.37 10.26
C GLN A 126 -11.78 6.23 10.11
N ARG A 127 -11.69 7.37 9.42
CA ARG A 127 -12.84 8.24 9.11
C ARG A 127 -13.49 7.94 7.76
N GLY A 128 -12.96 6.95 7.03
CA GLY A 128 -13.40 6.60 5.67
C GLY A 128 -12.89 7.56 4.60
N GLU A 129 -11.92 8.43 4.93
CA GLU A 129 -11.29 9.30 3.95
C GLU A 129 -10.23 8.53 3.16
N LYS A 130 -10.25 8.65 1.85
CA LYS A 130 -9.25 8.03 0.98
C LYS A 130 -7.95 8.82 1.00
N VAL A 131 -6.96 8.32 1.75
CA VAL A 131 -5.61 8.89 1.77
C VAL A 131 -4.85 8.56 0.48
N VAL A 132 -5.17 7.41 -0.12
CA VAL A 132 -4.81 7.06 -1.51
C VAL A 132 -6.11 6.64 -2.21
N ASP A 133 -6.54 7.35 -3.22
CA ASP A 133 -7.81 7.11 -3.91
C ASP A 133 -7.65 6.44 -5.28
N SER A 134 -6.44 6.43 -5.81
CA SER A 134 -6.15 5.98 -7.17
C SER A 134 -4.79 5.28 -7.16
N ALA A 135 -4.84 3.96 -7.10
CA ALA A 135 -3.67 3.12 -7.24
C ALA A 135 -3.99 1.90 -8.09
N ASN A 136 -3.00 1.41 -8.81
CA ASN A 136 -3.11 0.16 -9.55
C ASN A 136 -1.83 -0.66 -9.42
N ALA A 137 -2.01 -1.97 -9.42
CA ALA A 137 -0.93 -2.94 -9.42
C ALA A 137 -1.04 -3.88 -10.61
N LEU A 138 0.11 -4.29 -11.14
CA LEU A 138 0.23 -5.35 -12.13
C LEU A 138 1.09 -6.46 -11.53
N VAL A 139 0.50 -7.63 -11.40
CA VAL A 139 1.10 -8.79 -10.73
C VAL A 139 1.25 -9.92 -11.74
N ARG A 140 2.46 -10.49 -11.82
CA ARG A 140 2.73 -11.68 -12.61
C ARG A 140 2.69 -12.91 -11.71
N PHE A 141 1.92 -13.90 -12.11
CA PHE A 141 1.90 -15.24 -11.52
C PHE A 141 2.65 -16.22 -12.44
N GLN A 142 3.41 -17.11 -11.85
CA GLN A 142 4.00 -18.25 -12.55
C GLN A 142 3.04 -19.45 -12.49
N LEU A 143 3.14 -20.37 -13.46
CA LEU A 143 2.43 -21.66 -13.45
C LEU A 143 3.01 -22.58 -12.40
#